data_d29d64a462daf740283059012b08a610
#
_entry.id   d29d64a462daf740283059012b08a610
#
_cell.length_a   1.000
_cell.length_b   1.000
_cell.length_c   1.000
_cell.angle_alpha   90.00
_cell.angle_beta   90.00
_cell.angle_gamma   90.00
#
_symmetry.space_group_name_H-M   'P 1'
#
loop_
_entity.id
_entity.type
_entity.pdbx_description
1 polymer ?
#
loop_
_entity_poly.entity_id
_entity_poly.type
_entity_poly.pdbx_seq_one_letter_code
_entity_poly.pdbx_strand_id
1 'polypeptide(L)'
;KPSLENWKIDQALNSALTLQREEGESFETWVERVGNPMNGEYEIIFQMPFIYEGVRGIADFLEKTENNGKVVYEPVDSKLARAGAKQGHLLQLLFYTEAVEDLTGERPEKIHVELGSGERESFLVSDYWWYWQRLRKKLIQAVETDSSTDTKPEKCSHCGICEFYWEECRPEWRANDSLVFLSGVRKTHQVALKKVGIETLTGLAAIPESHLSEISKENFDEESEQAFQTAINIWAKKSGNNLDSIHSEWKANQNRLPEIEINQLRQKCHMGFSDWI
;
A
#
# COMPACT_ATOMS: atom_id res chain seq x y z
N LYS A 1 -21.09 8.13 -12.51
CA LYS A 1 -20.57 8.82 -11.31
C LYS A 1 -21.56 9.95 -10.98
N PRO A 2 -22.44 9.81 -9.96
CA PRO A 2 -23.46 10.84 -9.66
C PRO A 2 -22.86 12.21 -9.31
N SER A 3 -21.69 12.23 -8.67
CA SER A 3 -21.01 13.46 -8.27
C SER A 3 -20.51 14.30 -9.47
N LEU A 4 -20.14 13.65 -10.57
CA LEU A 4 -19.63 14.32 -11.75
C LEU A 4 -20.72 15.12 -12.49
N GLU A 5 -21.94 14.59 -12.53
CA GLU A 5 -23.08 15.26 -13.17
C GLU A 5 -23.61 16.42 -12.31
N ASN A 6 -23.74 16.21 -11.01
CA ASN A 6 -24.17 17.26 -10.08
C ASN A 6 -23.17 18.42 -10.06
N TRP A 7 -21.89 18.11 -10.03
CA TRP A 7 -20.84 19.13 -10.05
C TRP A 7 -20.79 19.92 -11.37
N LYS A 8 -21.06 19.26 -12.53
CA LYS A 8 -21.23 19.92 -13.83
C LYS A 8 -22.41 20.87 -13.88
N ILE A 9 -23.47 20.61 -13.12
CA ILE A 9 -24.70 21.41 -13.09
C ILE A 9 -24.53 22.63 -12.20
N ASP A 10 -23.81 22.53 -11.08
CA ASP A 10 -23.67 23.60 -10.10
C ASP A 10 -22.62 24.67 -10.45
N GLN A 11 -21.67 24.36 -11.32
CA GLN A 11 -20.67 25.32 -11.80
C GLN A 11 -21.05 25.79 -13.20
N ALA A 12 -21.25 27.08 -13.37
CA ALA A 12 -21.64 27.72 -14.63
C ALA A 12 -20.84 27.17 -15.82
N LEU A 13 -21.46 26.32 -16.58
CA LEU A 13 -20.93 25.48 -17.68
C LEU A 13 -20.24 26.24 -18.85
N ASN A 14 -20.22 27.57 -18.80
CA ASN A 14 -19.72 28.39 -19.89
C ASN A 14 -18.18 28.51 -19.94
N SER A 15 -17.47 27.95 -18.95
CA SER A 15 -16.02 28.04 -18.86
C SER A 15 -15.34 26.69 -18.51
N ALA A 16 -15.98 25.57 -18.83
CA ALA A 16 -15.43 24.25 -18.59
C ALA A 16 -14.92 23.61 -19.89
N LEU A 17 -13.67 23.12 -19.87
CA LEU A 17 -13.07 22.36 -20.94
C LEU A 17 -13.17 20.86 -20.61
N THR A 18 -13.71 20.07 -21.53
CA THR A 18 -13.69 18.60 -21.40
C THR A 18 -12.77 18.00 -22.45
N LEU A 19 -11.77 17.28 -21.97
CA LEU A 19 -10.79 16.61 -22.81
C LEU A 19 -11.17 15.13 -22.97
N GLN A 20 -11.26 14.68 -24.21
CA GLN A 20 -11.56 13.28 -24.52
C GLN A 20 -10.50 12.72 -25.44
N ARG A 21 -10.12 11.49 -25.18
CA ARG A 21 -9.27 10.71 -26.07
C ARG A 21 -10.08 10.23 -27.26
N GLU A 22 -9.55 10.39 -28.46
CA GLU A 22 -10.18 9.92 -29.69
C GLU A 22 -10.06 8.40 -29.84
N GLU A 23 -10.98 7.79 -30.57
CA GLU A 23 -10.93 6.35 -30.82
C GLU A 23 -9.69 5.98 -31.63
N GLY A 24 -8.91 5.02 -31.11
CA GLY A 24 -7.64 4.58 -31.72
C GLY A 24 -6.43 5.49 -31.46
N GLU A 25 -6.62 6.65 -30.84
CA GLU A 25 -5.52 7.55 -30.48
C GLU A 25 -4.63 6.92 -29.38
N SER A 26 -3.28 7.03 -29.50
CA SER A 26 -2.39 6.63 -28.42
C SER A 26 -2.47 7.62 -27.25
N PHE A 27 -2.01 7.21 -26.06
CA PHE A 27 -2.01 8.12 -24.91
C PHE A 27 -1.06 9.31 -25.13
N GLU A 28 0.08 9.05 -25.73
CA GLU A 28 1.09 10.04 -26.07
C GLU A 28 0.55 11.08 -27.04
N THR A 29 -0.07 10.63 -28.13
CA THR A 29 -0.70 11.50 -29.13
C THR A 29 -1.79 12.35 -28.51
N TRP A 30 -2.57 11.79 -27.59
CA TRP A 30 -3.61 12.55 -26.87
C TRP A 30 -2.99 13.66 -26.02
N VAL A 31 -1.94 13.36 -25.22
CA VAL A 31 -1.22 14.37 -24.43
C VAL A 31 -0.62 15.46 -25.30
N GLU A 32 0.01 15.10 -26.44
CA GLU A 32 0.58 16.06 -27.39
C GLU A 32 -0.49 16.96 -28.01
N ARG A 33 -1.64 16.39 -28.41
CA ARG A 33 -2.77 17.14 -28.98
C ARG A 33 -3.40 18.09 -27.98
N VAL A 34 -3.53 17.70 -26.73
CA VAL A 34 -4.09 18.54 -25.65
C VAL A 34 -3.14 19.68 -25.31
N GLY A 35 -1.85 19.42 -25.25
CA GLY A 35 -0.84 20.39 -24.86
C GLY A 35 -1.09 20.96 -23.45
N ASN A 36 -0.97 22.28 -23.30
CA ASN A 36 -1.21 22.98 -22.05
C ASN A 36 -2.44 23.90 -22.13
N PRO A 37 -3.62 23.45 -21.70
CA PRO A 37 -4.83 24.29 -21.69
C PRO A 37 -4.96 25.16 -20.42
N MET A 38 -3.99 25.11 -19.50
CA MET A 38 -4.01 25.82 -18.21
C MET A 38 -3.55 27.29 -18.35
N ASN A 39 -4.14 28.01 -19.30
CA ASN A 39 -3.81 29.40 -19.65
C ASN A 39 -4.71 30.45 -18.95
N GLY A 40 -5.61 30.02 -18.07
CA GLY A 40 -6.56 30.89 -17.37
C GLY A 40 -7.87 31.13 -18.07
N GLU A 41 -8.06 30.60 -19.29
CA GLU A 41 -9.31 30.73 -20.04
C GLU A 41 -10.47 29.90 -19.43
N TYR A 42 -10.14 28.69 -18.95
CA TYR A 42 -11.12 27.77 -18.40
C TYR A 42 -11.09 27.78 -16.86
N GLU A 43 -12.26 27.84 -16.24
CA GLU A 43 -12.39 27.72 -14.79
C GLU A 43 -12.16 26.28 -14.34
N ILE A 44 -12.51 25.30 -15.21
CA ILE A 44 -12.41 23.88 -14.93
C ILE A 44 -11.95 23.14 -16.17
N ILE A 45 -11.01 22.21 -15.98
CA ILE A 45 -10.56 21.30 -17.03
C ILE A 45 -10.84 19.86 -16.55
N PHE A 46 -11.61 19.12 -17.38
CA PHE A 46 -11.97 17.72 -17.12
C PHE A 46 -11.08 16.77 -17.88
N GLN A 47 -10.68 15.68 -17.21
CA GLN A 47 -9.94 14.55 -17.79
C GLN A 47 -8.63 15.00 -18.45
N MET A 48 -7.88 15.84 -17.74
CA MET A 48 -6.56 16.29 -18.22
C MET A 48 -5.55 15.14 -18.22
N PRO A 49 -5.03 14.74 -19.40
CA PRO A 49 -4.01 13.71 -19.47
C PRO A 49 -2.63 14.30 -19.19
N PHE A 50 -1.80 13.53 -18.48
CA PHE A 50 -0.41 13.89 -18.18
C PHE A 50 0.54 12.74 -18.50
N ILE A 51 1.70 13.09 -19.02
CA ILE A 51 2.92 12.26 -18.98
C ILE A 51 3.98 13.10 -18.31
N TYR A 52 4.45 12.65 -17.15
CA TYR A 52 5.49 13.33 -16.41
C TYR A 52 6.50 12.29 -15.90
N GLU A 53 7.77 12.45 -16.27
CA GLU A 53 8.87 11.52 -15.96
C GLU A 53 8.51 10.03 -16.17
N GLY A 54 7.91 9.72 -17.33
CA GLY A 54 7.54 8.36 -17.71
C GLY A 54 6.29 7.81 -17.03
N VAL A 55 5.68 8.54 -16.08
CA VAL A 55 4.42 8.17 -15.45
C VAL A 55 3.25 8.80 -16.18
N ARG A 56 2.20 8.02 -16.42
CA ARG A 56 0.97 8.45 -17.08
C ARG A 56 -0.16 8.62 -16.07
N GLY A 57 -0.99 9.63 -16.27
CA GLY A 57 -2.18 9.83 -15.45
C GLY A 57 -3.22 10.71 -16.14
N ILE A 58 -4.45 10.64 -15.65
CA ILE A 58 -5.55 11.50 -16.09
C ILE A 58 -6.16 12.12 -14.85
N ALA A 59 -6.02 13.45 -14.69
CA ALA A 59 -6.70 14.14 -13.61
C ALA A 59 -8.19 14.22 -13.88
N ASP A 60 -9.02 13.85 -12.91
CA ASP A 60 -10.48 13.95 -13.04
C ASP A 60 -10.89 15.39 -13.33
N PHE A 61 -10.35 16.33 -12.53
CA PHE A 61 -10.58 17.77 -12.67
C PHE A 61 -9.33 18.56 -12.32
N LEU A 62 -9.17 19.71 -12.97
CA LEU A 62 -8.30 20.79 -12.56
C LEU A 62 -9.17 22.05 -12.39
N GLU A 63 -9.16 22.63 -11.19
CA GLU A 63 -9.89 23.85 -10.87
C GLU A 63 -8.94 25.05 -10.90
N LYS A 64 -9.33 26.08 -11.63
CA LYS A 64 -8.61 27.33 -11.64
C LYS A 64 -8.73 28.03 -10.30
N THR A 65 -7.61 28.48 -9.79
CA THR A 65 -7.51 29.35 -8.60
C THR A 65 -6.51 30.45 -8.86
N GLU A 66 -6.44 31.39 -7.96
CA GLU A 66 -5.46 32.48 -7.99
C GLU A 66 -4.59 32.43 -6.74
N ASN A 67 -3.28 32.36 -6.92
CA ASN A 67 -2.31 32.44 -5.84
C ASN A 67 -1.33 33.57 -6.11
N ASN A 68 -1.28 34.56 -5.21
CA ASN A 68 -0.39 35.73 -5.32
C ASN A 68 -0.48 36.49 -6.68
N GLY A 69 -1.70 36.60 -7.23
CA GLY A 69 -1.94 37.26 -8.52
C GLY A 69 -1.58 36.44 -9.76
N LYS A 70 -1.27 35.12 -9.57
CA LYS A 70 -1.02 34.19 -10.64
C LYS A 70 -2.11 33.16 -10.73
N VAL A 71 -2.48 32.80 -11.95
CA VAL A 71 -3.42 31.70 -12.21
C VAL A 71 -2.73 30.38 -11.95
N VAL A 72 -3.37 29.52 -11.14
CA VAL A 72 -2.91 28.18 -10.81
C VAL A 72 -4.09 27.23 -10.97
N TYR A 73 -3.82 25.96 -11.26
CA TYR A 73 -4.87 24.92 -11.35
C TYR A 73 -4.65 23.86 -10.27
N GLU A 74 -5.62 23.72 -9.37
CA GLU A 74 -5.59 22.76 -8.27
C GLU A 74 -6.23 21.42 -8.69
N PRO A 75 -5.53 20.29 -8.52
CA PRO A 75 -6.07 18.98 -8.86
C PRO A 75 -7.21 18.57 -7.90
N VAL A 76 -8.29 18.06 -8.49
CA VAL A 76 -9.46 17.52 -7.80
C VAL A 76 -9.73 16.11 -8.31
N ASP A 77 -9.94 15.18 -7.41
CA ASP A 77 -10.24 13.78 -7.72
C ASP A 77 -11.55 13.34 -7.09
N SER A 78 -12.40 12.65 -7.85
CA SER A 78 -13.71 12.20 -7.39
C SER A 78 -13.67 10.72 -7.01
N LYS A 79 -14.04 10.43 -5.76
CA LYS A 79 -14.01 9.07 -5.21
C LYS A 79 -15.39 8.62 -4.73
N LEU A 80 -15.71 7.35 -4.95
CA LEU A 80 -16.94 6.74 -4.41
C LEU A 80 -16.85 6.49 -2.89
N ALA A 81 -15.66 6.66 -2.29
CA ALA A 81 -15.48 6.54 -0.84
C ALA A 81 -16.37 7.55 -0.11
N ARG A 82 -17.07 7.10 0.95
CA ARG A 82 -17.99 7.94 1.75
C ARG A 82 -17.37 8.40 3.06
N ALA A 83 -16.29 7.78 3.50
CA ALA A 83 -15.72 7.93 4.83
C ALA A 83 -14.28 8.49 4.81
N GLY A 84 -14.04 9.54 4.04
CA GLY A 84 -12.75 10.23 3.99
C GLY A 84 -11.79 9.78 2.90
N ALA A 85 -10.86 10.66 2.57
CA ALA A 85 -9.81 10.40 1.60
C ALA A 85 -8.81 9.36 2.12
N LYS A 86 -8.37 8.47 1.23
CA LYS A 86 -7.32 7.50 1.53
C LYS A 86 -5.96 8.04 1.10
N GLN A 87 -4.90 7.55 1.73
CA GLN A 87 -3.52 7.96 1.41
C GLN A 87 -3.18 7.84 -0.09
N GLY A 88 -3.65 6.77 -0.76
CA GLY A 88 -3.46 6.60 -2.20
C GLY A 88 -4.10 7.69 -3.07
N HIS A 89 -5.22 8.28 -2.63
CA HIS A 89 -5.86 9.40 -3.33
C HIS A 89 -4.96 10.65 -3.29
N LEU A 90 -4.35 10.92 -2.13
CA LEU A 90 -3.42 12.06 -1.98
C LEU A 90 -2.17 11.88 -2.84
N LEU A 91 -1.60 10.67 -2.89
CA LEU A 91 -0.42 10.40 -3.72
C LEU A 91 -0.71 10.58 -5.21
N GLN A 92 -1.90 10.18 -5.67
CA GLN A 92 -2.34 10.41 -7.05
C GLN A 92 -2.44 11.91 -7.37
N LEU A 93 -3.04 12.69 -6.46
CA LEU A 93 -3.18 14.14 -6.62
C LEU A 93 -1.83 14.86 -6.56
N LEU A 94 -0.89 14.40 -5.73
CA LEU A 94 0.46 14.95 -5.68
C LEU A 94 1.25 14.70 -6.97
N PHE A 95 1.03 13.58 -7.66
CA PHE A 95 1.55 13.36 -9.00
C PHE A 95 1.00 14.41 -9.99
N TYR A 96 -0.31 14.67 -9.97
CA TYR A 96 -0.89 15.71 -10.81
C TYR A 96 -0.40 17.11 -10.46
N THR A 97 -0.11 17.37 -9.18
CA THR A 97 0.50 18.62 -8.72
C THR A 97 1.86 18.85 -9.36
N GLU A 98 2.73 17.83 -9.43
CA GLU A 98 4.02 17.93 -10.13
C GLU A 98 3.85 18.16 -11.62
N ALA A 99 2.93 17.44 -12.26
CA ALA A 99 2.67 17.59 -13.68
C ALA A 99 2.10 18.99 -14.04
N VAL A 100 1.25 19.54 -13.17
CA VAL A 100 0.77 20.95 -13.31
C VAL A 100 1.90 21.93 -13.14
N GLU A 101 2.74 21.77 -12.10
CA GLU A 101 3.91 22.63 -11.87
C GLU A 101 4.88 22.60 -13.06
N ASP A 102 5.16 21.43 -13.61
CA ASP A 102 6.04 21.26 -14.77
C ASP A 102 5.52 22.03 -16.00
N LEU A 103 4.21 21.95 -16.27
CA LEU A 103 3.60 22.61 -17.43
C LEU A 103 3.38 24.12 -17.25
N THR A 104 3.16 24.59 -16.03
CA THR A 104 2.75 25.98 -15.76
C THR A 104 3.85 26.80 -15.10
N GLY A 105 4.83 26.16 -14.49
CA GLY A 105 5.85 26.81 -13.64
C GLY A 105 5.32 27.21 -12.26
N GLU A 106 4.05 26.93 -11.93
CA GLU A 106 3.42 27.30 -10.66
C GLU A 106 2.87 26.06 -9.95
N ARG A 107 3.29 25.86 -8.70
CA ARG A 107 2.81 24.74 -7.89
C ARG A 107 1.47 25.05 -7.26
N PRO A 108 0.47 24.18 -7.41
CA PRO A 108 -0.77 24.23 -6.66
C PRO A 108 -0.53 24.25 -5.14
N GLU A 109 -1.28 25.06 -4.41
CA GLU A 109 -1.20 25.11 -2.95
C GLU A 109 -1.99 23.96 -2.31
N LYS A 110 -3.12 23.59 -2.93
CA LYS A 110 -4.02 22.58 -2.41
C LYS A 110 -4.33 21.49 -3.44
N ILE A 111 -4.77 20.38 -2.91
CA ILE A 111 -5.37 19.26 -3.64
C ILE A 111 -6.69 18.90 -2.98
N HIS A 112 -7.65 18.37 -3.75
CA HIS A 112 -9.00 18.15 -3.27
C HIS A 112 -9.50 16.76 -3.62
N VAL A 113 -10.28 16.17 -2.70
CA VAL A 113 -11.00 14.90 -2.93
C VAL A 113 -12.48 15.15 -2.75
N GLU A 114 -13.26 14.92 -3.81
CA GLU A 114 -14.72 14.88 -3.77
C GLU A 114 -15.18 13.49 -3.35
N LEU A 115 -15.80 13.38 -2.20
CA LEU A 115 -16.29 12.12 -1.68
C LEU A 115 -17.67 11.77 -2.26
N GLY A 116 -17.96 10.47 -2.33
CA GLY A 116 -19.30 9.98 -2.72
C GLY A 116 -20.43 10.38 -1.76
N SER A 117 -20.12 10.95 -0.61
CA SER A 117 -21.06 11.63 0.28
C SER A 117 -21.45 13.04 -0.19
N GLY A 118 -20.74 13.61 -1.16
CA GLY A 118 -20.84 15.01 -1.58
C GLY A 118 -20.00 15.97 -0.73
N GLU A 119 -19.20 15.47 0.19
CA GLU A 119 -18.26 16.24 0.99
C GLU A 119 -16.93 16.40 0.26
N ARG A 120 -16.34 17.62 0.32
CA ARG A 120 -15.00 17.91 -0.20
C ARG A 120 -14.00 17.96 0.94
N GLU A 121 -12.93 17.18 0.80
CA GLU A 121 -11.74 17.28 1.64
C GLU A 121 -10.62 17.98 0.88
N SER A 122 -10.00 18.97 1.52
CA SER A 122 -8.91 19.78 0.95
C SER A 122 -7.65 19.62 1.78
N PHE A 123 -6.51 19.44 1.12
CA PHE A 123 -5.23 19.18 1.74
C PHE A 123 -4.19 20.16 1.22
N LEU A 124 -3.33 20.67 2.11
CA LEU A 124 -2.18 21.47 1.71
C LEU A 124 -1.10 20.57 1.10
N VAL A 125 -0.64 20.92 -0.08
CA VAL A 125 0.45 20.20 -0.77
C VAL A 125 1.70 20.19 0.08
N SER A 126 2.03 21.30 0.77
CA SER A 126 3.19 21.43 1.63
C SER A 126 3.31 20.35 2.71
N ASP A 127 2.16 19.88 3.24
CA ASP A 127 2.12 18.89 4.33
C ASP A 127 2.58 17.50 3.90
N TYR A 128 2.43 17.20 2.61
CA TYR A 128 2.70 15.87 2.04
C TYR A 128 3.86 15.86 1.06
N TRP A 129 4.36 17.03 0.63
CA TRP A 129 5.31 17.18 -0.46
C TRP A 129 6.60 16.39 -0.26
N TRP A 130 7.25 16.52 0.91
CA TRP A 130 8.50 15.83 1.20
C TRP A 130 8.34 14.31 1.29
N TYR A 131 7.20 13.85 1.80
CA TYR A 131 6.87 12.43 1.80
C TYR A 131 6.69 11.91 0.37
N TRP A 132 5.95 12.64 -0.45
CA TRP A 132 5.75 12.32 -1.87
C TRP A 132 7.08 12.25 -2.62
N GLN A 133 7.94 13.25 -2.53
CA GLN A 133 9.26 13.28 -3.19
C GLN A 133 10.12 12.07 -2.81
N ARG A 134 10.14 11.72 -1.53
CA ARG A 134 10.85 10.53 -1.04
C ARG A 134 10.29 9.24 -1.61
N LEU A 135 8.95 9.09 -1.64
CA LEU A 135 8.28 7.90 -2.15
C LEU A 135 8.49 7.74 -3.64
N ARG A 136 8.32 8.83 -4.41
CA ARG A 136 8.54 8.88 -5.85
C ARG A 136 9.96 8.49 -6.23
N LYS A 137 10.96 9.04 -5.54
CA LYS A 137 12.37 8.67 -5.76
C LYS A 137 12.60 7.17 -5.57
N LYS A 138 11.99 6.58 -4.53
CA LYS A 138 12.07 5.12 -4.30
C LYS A 138 11.39 4.32 -5.41
N LEU A 139 10.24 4.78 -5.90
CA LEU A 139 9.53 4.14 -6.99
C LEU A 139 10.36 4.14 -8.28
N ILE A 140 10.89 5.30 -8.66
CA ILE A 140 11.75 5.43 -9.84
C ILE A 140 12.97 4.51 -9.71
N GLN A 141 13.68 4.55 -8.58
CA GLN A 141 14.81 3.65 -8.34
C GLN A 141 14.43 2.18 -8.47
N ALA A 142 13.26 1.77 -7.96
CA ALA A 142 12.80 0.38 -8.06
C ALA A 142 12.48 -0.03 -9.49
N VAL A 143 11.96 0.89 -10.31
CA VAL A 143 11.64 0.63 -11.73
C VAL A 143 12.88 0.63 -12.61
N GLU A 144 13.84 1.52 -12.34
CA GLU A 144 15.08 1.63 -13.12
C GLU A 144 16.12 0.54 -12.79
N THR A 145 16.03 -0.02 -11.58
CA THR A 145 16.93 -1.11 -11.18
C THR A 145 16.43 -2.41 -11.81
N ASP A 146 17.27 -3.02 -12.65
CA ASP A 146 16.98 -4.33 -13.29
C ASP A 146 17.10 -5.48 -12.27
N SER A 147 16.36 -5.35 -11.16
CA SER A 147 16.37 -6.28 -10.02
C SER A 147 15.09 -7.11 -9.95
N SER A 148 14.48 -7.43 -11.10
CA SER A 148 13.28 -8.27 -11.17
C SER A 148 13.45 -9.62 -10.46
N THR A 149 14.69 -10.13 -10.39
CA THR A 149 15.04 -11.37 -9.69
C THR A 149 15.09 -11.24 -8.16
N ASP A 150 15.27 -10.03 -7.63
CA ASP A 150 15.43 -9.79 -6.20
C ASP A 150 14.12 -9.31 -5.52
N THR A 151 13.12 -8.96 -6.30
CA THR A 151 11.81 -8.57 -5.78
C THR A 151 10.99 -9.78 -5.40
N LYS A 152 10.58 -9.85 -4.13
CA LYS A 152 9.68 -10.89 -3.64
C LYS A 152 8.32 -10.29 -3.30
N PRO A 153 7.22 -11.00 -3.62
CA PRO A 153 5.90 -10.50 -3.30
C PRO A 153 5.70 -10.43 -1.78
N GLU A 154 5.12 -9.31 -1.34
CA GLU A 154 4.76 -9.10 0.07
C GLU A 154 3.25 -9.06 0.24
N LYS A 155 2.74 -9.74 1.27
CA LYS A 155 1.31 -9.72 1.57
C LYS A 155 0.87 -8.34 2.05
N CYS A 156 -0.16 -7.81 1.39
CA CYS A 156 -0.76 -6.52 1.72
C CYS A 156 -2.30 -6.59 1.64
N SER A 157 -2.97 -5.49 1.98
CA SER A 157 -4.45 -5.40 1.92
C SER A 157 -5.01 -5.55 0.50
N HIS A 158 -4.22 -5.27 -0.53
CA HIS A 158 -4.61 -5.43 -1.94
C HIS A 158 -4.68 -6.90 -2.38
N CYS A 159 -4.01 -7.82 -1.69
CA CYS A 159 -3.96 -9.23 -2.07
C CYS A 159 -5.35 -9.88 -2.21
N GLY A 160 -6.37 -9.37 -1.49
CA GLY A 160 -7.73 -9.89 -1.58
C GLY A 160 -8.42 -9.71 -2.95
N ILE A 161 -7.93 -8.77 -3.77
CA ILE A 161 -8.44 -8.44 -5.10
C ILE A 161 -7.37 -8.52 -6.20
N CYS A 162 -6.16 -8.96 -5.84
CA CYS A 162 -5.02 -9.07 -6.75
C CYS A 162 -5.10 -10.35 -7.57
N GLU A 163 -4.99 -10.26 -8.87
CA GLU A 163 -5.01 -11.40 -9.79
C GLU A 163 -3.86 -12.40 -9.55
N PHE A 164 -2.68 -11.91 -9.13
CA PHE A 164 -1.52 -12.76 -8.87
C PHE A 164 -1.59 -13.52 -7.54
N TYR A 165 -2.51 -13.15 -6.65
CA TYR A 165 -2.52 -13.71 -5.29
C TYR A 165 -2.72 -15.22 -5.26
N TRP A 166 -3.70 -15.72 -6.02
CA TRP A 166 -4.11 -17.13 -5.96
C TRP A 166 -3.21 -18.05 -6.78
N GLU A 167 -2.74 -17.58 -7.93
CA GLU A 167 -2.01 -18.40 -8.90
C GLU A 167 -0.50 -18.34 -8.71
N GLU A 168 0.05 -17.22 -8.22
CA GLU A 168 1.48 -17.00 -8.10
C GLU A 168 1.92 -16.88 -6.62
N CYS A 169 1.54 -15.79 -5.96
CA CYS A 169 2.09 -15.46 -4.64
C CYS A 169 1.76 -16.48 -3.55
N ARG A 170 0.51 -16.93 -3.47
CA ARG A 170 0.08 -17.85 -2.44
C ARG A 170 0.67 -19.25 -2.57
N PRO A 171 0.74 -19.87 -3.77
CA PRO A 171 1.45 -21.13 -3.97
C PRO A 171 2.93 -21.04 -3.61
N GLU A 172 3.62 -19.98 -4.03
CA GLU A 172 5.02 -19.75 -3.67
C GLU A 172 5.21 -19.65 -2.15
N TRP A 173 4.40 -18.85 -1.47
CA TRP A 173 4.47 -18.73 -0.01
C TRP A 173 4.17 -20.05 0.71
N ARG A 174 3.27 -20.89 0.18
CA ARG A 174 3.01 -22.22 0.74
C ARG A 174 4.17 -23.17 0.54
N ALA A 175 4.77 -23.17 -0.65
CA ALA A 175 5.94 -23.98 -0.95
C ALA A 175 7.15 -23.63 -0.07
N ASN A 176 7.28 -22.34 0.27
CA ASN A 176 8.34 -21.82 1.12
C ASN A 176 8.00 -21.86 2.63
N ASP A 177 6.89 -22.48 3.04
CA ASP A 177 6.44 -22.53 4.44
C ASP A 177 6.47 -21.15 5.12
N SER A 178 5.99 -20.12 4.41
CA SER A 178 6.20 -18.71 4.73
C SER A 178 5.46 -18.25 5.99
N LEU A 179 6.14 -17.46 6.81
CA LEU A 179 5.58 -16.75 7.97
C LEU A 179 4.40 -15.83 7.63
N VAL A 180 4.15 -15.54 6.35
CA VAL A 180 3.03 -14.72 5.88
C VAL A 180 1.67 -15.31 6.22
N PHE A 181 1.59 -16.61 6.42
CA PHE A 181 0.36 -17.32 6.85
C PHE A 181 0.09 -17.22 8.35
N LEU A 182 1.03 -16.74 9.13
CA LEU A 182 0.80 -16.55 10.55
C LEU A 182 -0.07 -15.31 10.77
N SER A 183 -1.36 -15.54 11.03
CA SER A 183 -2.34 -14.47 11.19
C SER A 183 -1.98 -13.55 12.36
N GLY A 184 -2.08 -12.23 12.14
CA GLY A 184 -1.73 -11.20 13.13
C GLY A 184 -0.25 -10.85 13.17
N VAL A 185 0.61 -11.56 12.44
CA VAL A 185 2.03 -11.22 12.31
C VAL A 185 2.21 -10.17 11.22
N ARG A 186 2.71 -9.01 11.62
CA ARG A 186 3.01 -7.90 10.74
C ARG A 186 4.38 -8.09 10.08
N LYS A 187 4.67 -7.30 9.04
CA LYS A 187 5.98 -7.28 8.37
C LYS A 187 7.14 -7.06 9.35
N THR A 188 6.98 -6.15 10.31
CA THR A 188 7.99 -5.87 11.35
C THR A 188 8.32 -7.12 12.18
N HIS A 189 7.30 -7.90 12.55
CA HIS A 189 7.48 -9.16 13.26
C HIS A 189 8.23 -10.20 12.42
N GLN A 190 7.89 -10.31 11.11
CA GLN A 190 8.60 -11.22 10.21
C GLN A 190 10.07 -10.83 10.03
N VAL A 191 10.35 -9.52 9.94
CA VAL A 191 11.73 -9.02 9.85
C VAL A 191 12.51 -9.36 11.12
N ALA A 192 11.91 -9.20 12.30
CA ALA A 192 12.54 -9.55 13.57
C ALA A 192 12.85 -11.05 13.66
N LEU A 193 11.88 -11.91 13.29
CA LEU A 193 12.06 -13.35 13.24
C LEU A 193 13.20 -13.77 12.28
N LYS A 194 13.23 -13.17 11.09
CA LYS A 194 14.28 -13.45 10.10
C LYS A 194 15.67 -13.05 10.56
N LYS A 195 15.80 -11.96 11.32
CA LYS A 195 17.10 -11.54 11.91
C LYS A 195 17.74 -12.60 12.80
N VAL A 196 16.94 -13.47 13.42
CA VAL A 196 17.39 -14.57 14.26
C VAL A 196 17.33 -15.94 13.56
N GLY A 197 17.23 -15.94 12.23
CA GLY A 197 17.25 -17.16 11.42
C GLY A 197 15.93 -17.93 11.39
N ILE A 198 14.82 -17.33 11.85
CA ILE A 198 13.48 -17.93 11.79
C ILE A 198 12.77 -17.42 10.53
N GLU A 199 12.82 -18.19 9.46
CA GLU A 199 12.28 -17.78 8.16
C GLU A 199 10.98 -18.48 7.79
N THR A 200 10.64 -19.61 8.46
CA THR A 200 9.52 -20.47 8.13
C THR A 200 8.61 -20.74 9.32
N LEU A 201 7.37 -21.15 9.06
CA LEU A 201 6.43 -21.60 10.11
C LEU A 201 6.96 -22.81 10.84
N THR A 202 7.51 -23.79 10.11
CA THR A 202 8.11 -24.99 10.69
C THR A 202 9.32 -24.61 11.57
N GLY A 203 10.17 -23.69 11.11
CA GLY A 203 11.29 -23.18 11.90
C GLY A 203 10.82 -22.53 13.20
N LEU A 204 9.79 -21.68 13.13
CA LEU A 204 9.21 -21.05 14.31
C LEU A 204 8.61 -22.09 15.28
N ALA A 205 7.90 -23.10 14.75
CA ALA A 205 7.29 -24.17 15.57
C ALA A 205 8.31 -25.12 16.22
N ALA A 206 9.51 -25.19 15.67
CA ALA A 206 10.57 -26.07 16.17
C ALA A 206 11.40 -25.44 17.30
N ILE A 207 11.26 -24.13 17.55
CA ILE A 207 12.06 -23.43 18.54
C ILE A 207 11.50 -23.66 19.95
N PRO A 208 12.29 -24.17 20.89
CA PRO A 208 11.90 -24.28 22.28
C PRO A 208 11.72 -22.87 22.91
N GLU A 209 10.73 -22.72 23.78
CA GLU A 209 10.43 -21.44 24.45
C GLU A 209 11.63 -20.88 25.25
N SER A 210 12.42 -21.76 25.86
CA SER A 210 13.68 -21.35 26.55
C SER A 210 14.69 -20.68 25.61
N HIS A 211 14.76 -21.15 24.36
CA HIS A 211 15.64 -20.57 23.32
C HIS A 211 15.16 -19.21 22.84
N LEU A 212 13.86 -18.99 22.82
CA LEU A 212 13.27 -17.73 22.40
C LEU A 212 13.66 -16.58 23.31
N SER A 213 13.74 -16.83 24.63
CA SER A 213 14.16 -15.85 25.62
C SER A 213 15.66 -15.53 25.56
N GLU A 214 16.50 -16.46 25.10
CA GLU A 214 17.94 -16.25 24.90
C GLU A 214 18.22 -15.51 23.60
N ILE A 215 17.52 -15.86 22.51
CA ILE A 215 17.64 -15.20 21.22
C ILE A 215 17.23 -13.73 21.32
N SER A 216 16.16 -13.41 22.09
CA SER A 216 15.70 -12.03 22.22
C SER A 216 16.73 -11.13 22.89
N LYS A 217 17.47 -11.64 23.89
CA LYS A 217 18.42 -10.84 24.66
C LYS A 217 19.71 -10.48 23.91
N GLU A 218 20.14 -11.32 22.96
CA GLU A 218 21.44 -11.16 22.31
C GLU A 218 21.37 -10.41 20.97
N ASN A 219 20.21 -10.41 20.30
CA ASN A 219 20.13 -10.04 18.88
C ASN A 219 19.18 -8.89 18.55
N PHE A 220 18.44 -8.33 19.52
CA PHE A 220 17.44 -7.30 19.27
C PHE A 220 17.72 -6.02 20.06
N ASP A 221 17.49 -4.87 19.40
CA ASP A 221 17.13 -3.66 20.10
C ASP A 221 15.74 -3.80 20.75
N GLU A 222 15.40 -2.91 21.66
CA GLU A 222 14.18 -2.97 22.47
C GLU A 222 12.90 -3.04 21.60
N GLU A 223 12.86 -2.35 20.47
CA GLU A 223 11.74 -2.36 19.53
C GLU A 223 11.62 -3.70 18.81
N SER A 224 12.73 -4.28 18.38
CA SER A 224 12.78 -5.59 17.72
C SER A 224 12.41 -6.71 18.70
N GLU A 225 12.81 -6.62 19.97
CA GLU A 225 12.45 -7.56 21.03
C GLU A 225 10.93 -7.57 21.25
N GLN A 226 10.30 -6.40 21.37
CA GLN A 226 8.83 -6.29 21.50
C GLN A 226 8.11 -6.88 20.29
N ALA A 227 8.59 -6.61 19.09
CA ALA A 227 7.99 -7.14 17.86
C ALA A 227 8.10 -8.68 17.80
N PHE A 228 9.25 -9.23 18.17
CA PHE A 228 9.49 -10.67 18.24
C PHE A 228 8.59 -11.33 19.29
N GLN A 229 8.56 -10.81 20.53
CA GLN A 229 7.71 -11.33 21.59
C GLN A 229 6.22 -11.29 21.22
N THR A 230 5.80 -10.22 20.54
CA THR A 230 4.42 -10.12 20.03
C THR A 230 4.10 -11.20 19.01
N ALA A 231 5.03 -11.47 18.08
CA ALA A 231 4.86 -12.53 17.08
C ALA A 231 4.70 -13.92 17.72
N ILE A 232 5.52 -14.23 18.70
CA ILE A 232 5.47 -15.50 19.45
C ILE A 232 4.16 -15.62 20.23
N ASN A 233 3.72 -14.59 20.93
CA ASN A 233 2.47 -14.60 21.69
C ASN A 233 1.25 -14.76 20.79
N ILE A 234 1.23 -14.14 19.61
CA ILE A 234 0.16 -14.30 18.63
C ILE A 234 0.14 -15.74 18.11
N TRP A 235 1.30 -16.31 17.81
CA TRP A 235 1.42 -17.68 17.35
C TRP A 235 0.91 -18.66 18.42
N ALA A 236 1.39 -18.57 19.66
CA ALA A 236 0.98 -19.42 20.77
C ALA A 236 -0.54 -19.35 21.02
N LYS A 237 -1.11 -18.14 21.02
CA LYS A 237 -2.57 -17.96 21.20
C LYS A 237 -3.39 -18.60 20.08
N LYS A 238 -2.89 -18.62 18.85
CA LYS A 238 -3.61 -19.17 17.68
C LYS A 238 -3.46 -20.67 17.53
N SER A 239 -2.36 -21.23 18.00
CA SER A 239 -2.18 -22.69 18.02
C SER A 239 -3.11 -23.40 19.03
N GLY A 240 -3.95 -22.62 19.74
CA GLY A 240 -4.86 -23.15 20.76
C GLY A 240 -4.15 -23.64 22.01
N ASN A 241 -2.86 -23.43 22.08
CA ASN A 241 -2.04 -23.84 23.20
C ASN A 241 -1.95 -22.66 24.18
N ASN A 242 -2.43 -22.85 25.39
CA ASN A 242 -2.10 -21.96 26.49
C ASN A 242 -0.58 -22.03 26.70
N LEU A 243 0.12 -20.90 26.67
CA LEU A 243 1.57 -20.82 26.93
C LEU A 243 1.97 -21.60 28.20
N ASP A 244 1.14 -21.54 29.24
CA ASP A 244 1.36 -22.27 30.47
C ASP A 244 1.23 -23.79 30.31
N SER A 245 0.35 -24.27 29.40
CA SER A 245 0.23 -25.69 29.11
C SER A 245 1.36 -26.22 28.24
N ILE A 246 1.83 -25.44 27.27
CA ILE A 246 3.02 -25.78 26.48
C ILE A 246 4.26 -25.79 27.39
N HIS A 247 4.37 -24.82 28.26
CA HIS A 247 5.50 -24.70 29.19
C HIS A 247 5.54 -25.86 30.19
N SER A 248 4.38 -26.29 30.73
CA SER A 248 4.29 -27.42 31.63
C SER A 248 4.47 -28.76 30.93
N GLU A 249 3.89 -28.97 29.76
CA GLU A 249 4.09 -30.18 28.95
C GLU A 249 5.54 -30.28 28.43
N TRP A 250 6.12 -29.17 28.03
CA TRP A 250 7.51 -29.14 27.54
C TRP A 250 8.51 -29.40 28.69
N LYS A 251 8.33 -28.76 29.86
CA LYS A 251 9.15 -29.06 31.05
C LYS A 251 9.02 -30.52 31.48
N ALA A 252 7.83 -31.10 31.36
CA ALA A 252 7.60 -32.53 31.68
C ALA A 252 8.23 -33.48 30.65
N ASN A 253 8.44 -33.03 29.39
CA ASN A 253 8.85 -33.88 28.27
C ASN A 253 10.23 -33.52 27.70
N GLN A 254 11.04 -32.69 28.36
CA GLN A 254 12.38 -32.24 27.89
C GLN A 254 13.29 -33.39 27.41
N ASN A 255 13.01 -34.65 27.81
CA ASN A 255 13.78 -35.84 27.42
C ASN A 255 13.04 -36.80 26.48
N ARG A 256 11.83 -36.51 26.00
CA ARG A 256 11.00 -37.46 25.25
C ARG A 256 9.97 -36.79 24.34
N LEU A 257 10.35 -36.01 23.36
CA LEU A 257 9.46 -35.77 22.23
C LEU A 257 9.87 -36.71 21.08
N PRO A 258 9.12 -37.79 20.81
CA PRO A 258 9.33 -38.58 19.61
C PRO A 258 9.04 -37.68 18.39
N GLU A 259 9.79 -37.90 17.31
CA GLU A 259 9.61 -37.25 16.01
C GLU A 259 8.15 -37.22 15.48
N ILE A 260 7.33 -38.20 15.95
CA ILE A 260 5.91 -38.33 15.67
C ILE A 260 5.07 -37.20 16.28
N GLU A 261 5.37 -36.70 17.48
CA GLU A 261 4.61 -35.62 18.11
C GLU A 261 4.94 -34.25 17.51
N ILE A 262 6.18 -34.06 17.10
CA ILE A 262 6.59 -32.86 16.34
C ILE A 262 5.84 -32.83 15.00
N ASN A 263 5.67 -33.98 14.32
CA ASN A 263 4.93 -34.06 13.08
C ASN A 263 3.41 -33.89 13.30
N GLN A 264 2.85 -34.28 14.43
CA GLN A 264 1.44 -34.03 14.77
C GLN A 264 1.18 -32.57 15.13
N LEU A 265 2.12 -31.88 15.80
CA LEU A 265 2.07 -30.44 16.03
C LEU A 265 2.24 -29.68 14.72
N ARG A 266 3.12 -30.14 13.82
CA ARG A 266 3.26 -29.64 12.45
C ARG A 266 1.97 -29.80 11.65
N GLN A 267 1.30 -30.96 11.72
CA GLN A 267 0.00 -31.20 11.07
C GLN A 267 -1.11 -30.33 11.68
N LYS A 268 -1.16 -30.15 12.99
CA LYS A 268 -2.13 -29.25 13.64
C LYS A 268 -1.90 -27.78 13.26
N CYS A 269 -0.65 -27.34 13.12
CA CYS A 269 -0.34 -26.02 12.55
C CYS A 269 -0.81 -25.91 11.09
N HIS A 270 -0.61 -26.94 10.27
CA HIS A 270 -1.10 -26.98 8.89
C HIS A 270 -2.62 -27.06 8.79
N MET A 271 -3.28 -27.84 9.62
CA MET A 271 -4.75 -28.00 9.62
C MET A 271 -5.49 -26.79 10.18
N GLY A 272 -4.94 -26.10 11.19
CA GLY A 272 -5.55 -24.89 11.74
C GLY A 272 -5.52 -23.69 10.79
N PHE A 273 -4.79 -23.78 9.67
CA PHE A 273 -4.70 -22.73 8.65
C PHE A 273 -5.59 -23.00 7.43
N SER A 274 -6.05 -24.24 7.20
CA SER A 274 -6.92 -24.57 6.07
C SER A 274 -8.40 -24.20 6.31
N ASP A 275 -8.84 -24.05 7.56
CA ASP A 275 -10.23 -23.77 7.92
C ASP A 275 -10.59 -22.29 8.06
N TRP A 276 -9.64 -21.37 7.71
CA TRP A 276 -9.84 -19.91 7.76
C TRP A 276 -9.70 -19.27 6.38
N ILE A 277 -10.34 -19.85 5.37
CA ILE A 277 -10.52 -19.23 4.05
C ILE A 277 -12.01 -19.02 3.80
#